data_c65d33e6e08b9435a7533e73735048bf
#
_entry.id   c65d33e6e08b9435a7533e73735048bf
#
_cell.length_a   1.000
_cell.length_b   1.000
_cell.length_c   1.000
_cell.angle_alpha   90.00
_cell.angle_beta   90.00
_cell.angle_gamma   90.00
#
_symmetry.space_group_name_H-M   'P 1'
#
loop_
_entity.id
_entity.type
_entity.pdbx_description
1 polymer ?
#
loop_
_entity_poly.entity_id
_entity_poly.type
_entity_poly.pdbx_seq_one_letter_code
_entity_poly.pdbx_strand_id
1 'polypeptide(L)'
;MFRNTIRKLTLKPGVTISTGFLIFITIGTVLLMLPVATADGKGTSFIDAVFTSTSAICVTGLIVQDTPVYFSRFGHMVILILIQLGGLGIMTSYAFFSIAIGKRLLISQQVAIKGALDTGYAEIKKTVLVIMLSTFIIEAIGAVVLAIHWSGEHFGDDIFYPIFHSISAFCNAGFSLFNDSLINYSGDVVVNITFALLIILGGLGFIVLSNLYGVFAFFLSRNSKRKLNLHTKIVLTMTGILIILGAILFYVFEHENTLDLLSFKDKVFVSFFQSVTTRTAGFSTVDVGSLTSPTYLYFILFMFIGGSSGSTAGGIKTVTFFVILAVVYKMFRGKEDIEVFERTINRRTVQKAISITIISILTITLFCMLLLYTENVPFKFIIFEVFSAFGTVGLSSGLTPELTTIGKILISILIFIGRIGPLVLALILGREIAERKIRFPEERIVVG
;
A
#
# COMPACT_ATOMS: atom_id res chain seq x y z
N MET A 1 -9.64 26.47 -27.75
CA MET A 1 -9.47 25.01 -27.89
C MET A 1 -8.71 24.40 -26.68
N PHE A 2 -7.55 24.90 -26.33
CA PHE A 2 -6.71 24.42 -25.21
C PHE A 2 -7.43 24.40 -23.84
N ARG A 3 -8.17 25.46 -23.49
CA ARG A 3 -8.92 25.58 -22.22
C ARG A 3 -10.06 24.55 -22.08
N ASN A 4 -10.71 24.16 -23.19
CA ASN A 4 -11.76 23.13 -23.19
C ASN A 4 -11.18 21.70 -23.10
N THR A 5 -9.99 21.49 -23.67
CA THR A 5 -9.27 20.21 -23.58
C THR A 5 -8.76 19.96 -22.16
N ILE A 6 -8.17 20.98 -21.50
CA ILE A 6 -7.76 20.92 -20.10
C ILE A 6 -8.98 20.67 -19.20
N ARG A 7 -10.11 21.35 -19.42
CA ARG A 7 -11.33 21.15 -18.64
C ARG A 7 -11.96 19.76 -18.81
N LYS A 8 -11.83 19.13 -20.00
CA LYS A 8 -12.26 17.73 -20.22
C LYS A 8 -11.31 16.71 -19.56
N LEU A 9 -10.01 16.98 -19.54
CA LEU A 9 -9.00 16.16 -18.89
C LEU A 9 -9.16 16.19 -17.36
N THR A 10 -9.42 17.35 -16.76
CA THR A 10 -9.63 17.48 -15.31
C THR A 10 -10.94 16.87 -14.79
N LEU A 11 -11.84 16.43 -15.68
CA LEU A 11 -13.06 15.70 -15.31
C LEU A 11 -12.84 14.19 -15.17
N LYS A 12 -11.68 13.64 -15.59
CA LYS A 12 -11.36 12.22 -15.43
C LYS A 12 -10.73 11.99 -14.05
N PRO A 13 -11.36 11.21 -13.14
CA PRO A 13 -10.86 11.00 -11.78
C PRO A 13 -9.42 10.51 -11.72
N GLY A 14 -9.05 9.60 -12.62
CA GLY A 14 -7.69 9.06 -12.70
C GLY A 14 -6.63 10.12 -13.00
N VAL A 15 -6.90 11.05 -13.93
CA VAL A 15 -5.97 12.14 -14.25
C VAL A 15 -5.78 13.07 -13.06
N THR A 16 -6.85 13.41 -12.35
CA THR A 16 -6.79 14.28 -11.17
C THR A 16 -5.94 13.65 -10.05
N ILE A 17 -6.12 12.36 -9.80
CA ILE A 17 -5.34 11.62 -8.80
C ILE A 17 -3.87 11.58 -9.19
N SER A 18 -3.55 11.17 -10.43
CA SER A 18 -2.17 11.06 -10.92
C SER A 18 -1.43 12.40 -10.89
N THR A 19 -2.10 13.48 -11.31
CA THR A 19 -1.53 14.84 -11.28
C THR A 19 -1.24 15.26 -9.83
N GLY A 20 -2.12 14.94 -8.88
CA GLY A 20 -1.89 15.21 -7.46
C GLY A 20 -0.63 14.51 -6.93
N PHE A 21 -0.43 13.23 -7.25
CA PHE A 21 0.79 12.50 -6.88
C PHE A 21 2.03 13.15 -7.49
N LEU A 22 2.02 13.50 -8.78
CA LEU A 22 3.16 14.12 -9.46
C LEU A 22 3.52 15.49 -8.84
N ILE A 23 2.53 16.30 -8.47
CA ILE A 23 2.78 17.58 -7.78
C ILE A 23 3.51 17.36 -6.45
N PHE A 24 3.04 16.42 -5.62
CA PHE A 24 3.69 16.16 -4.33
C PHE A 24 5.05 15.48 -4.47
N ILE A 25 5.26 14.62 -5.47
CA ILE A 25 6.59 14.09 -5.82
C ILE A 25 7.52 15.24 -6.15
N THR A 26 7.10 16.18 -7.00
CA THR A 26 7.93 17.34 -7.38
C THR A 26 8.26 18.21 -6.18
N ILE A 27 7.27 18.53 -5.33
CA ILE A 27 7.50 19.33 -4.11
C ILE A 27 8.47 18.61 -3.17
N GLY A 28 8.26 17.30 -2.91
CA GLY A 28 9.13 16.49 -2.06
C GLY A 28 10.56 16.43 -2.60
N THR A 29 10.71 16.24 -3.92
CA THR A 29 12.01 16.25 -4.60
C THR A 29 12.74 17.56 -4.35
N VAL A 30 12.09 18.71 -4.58
CA VAL A 30 12.72 20.03 -4.36
C VAL A 30 13.11 20.20 -2.90
N LEU A 31 12.25 19.82 -1.95
CA LEU A 31 12.55 19.94 -0.52
C LEU A 31 13.71 19.04 -0.06
N LEU A 32 13.81 17.79 -0.59
CA LEU A 32 14.88 16.87 -0.25
C LEU A 32 16.23 17.23 -0.92
N MET A 33 16.21 17.98 -2.03
CA MET A 33 17.42 18.51 -2.65
C MET A 33 18.04 19.68 -1.88
N LEU A 34 17.32 20.30 -0.94
CA LEU A 34 17.86 21.40 -0.15
C LEU A 34 18.99 20.93 0.77
N PRO A 35 20.07 21.72 0.94
CA PRO A 35 21.17 21.37 1.83
C PRO A 35 20.74 21.07 3.28
N VAL A 36 19.68 21.73 3.75
CA VAL A 36 19.12 21.52 5.10
C VAL A 36 18.48 20.15 5.27
N ALA A 37 18.15 19.43 4.18
CA ALA A 37 17.47 18.14 4.23
C ALA A 37 18.41 16.96 4.51
N THR A 38 19.73 17.13 4.35
CA THR A 38 20.72 16.08 4.59
C THR A 38 21.57 16.39 5.83
N ALA A 39 22.08 15.35 6.48
CA ALA A 39 22.90 15.48 7.68
C ALA A 39 24.26 16.11 7.38
N ASP A 40 24.80 15.92 6.16
CA ASP A 40 26.07 16.47 5.69
C ASP A 40 25.95 17.90 5.12
N GLY A 41 24.73 18.42 4.99
CA GLY A 41 24.46 19.76 4.47
C GLY A 41 24.69 19.96 2.98
N LYS A 42 24.84 18.87 2.19
CA LYS A 42 25.10 18.96 0.73
C LYS A 42 23.82 18.88 -0.12
N GLY A 43 22.72 18.36 0.45
CA GLY A 43 21.51 18.08 -0.27
C GLY A 43 21.55 16.75 -1.02
N THR A 44 20.38 16.21 -1.35
CA THR A 44 20.23 14.93 -2.06
C THR A 44 20.38 15.12 -3.56
N SER A 45 20.96 14.14 -4.27
CA SER A 45 21.00 14.13 -5.75
C SER A 45 19.58 14.15 -6.31
N PHE A 46 19.38 14.72 -7.51
CA PHE A 46 18.06 14.82 -8.13
C PHE A 46 17.36 13.46 -8.25
N ILE A 47 18.08 12.44 -8.73
CA ILE A 47 17.51 11.09 -8.94
C ILE A 47 17.13 10.44 -7.60
N ASP A 48 17.99 10.53 -6.57
CA ASP A 48 17.72 9.96 -5.26
C ASP A 48 16.58 10.73 -4.54
N ALA A 49 16.48 12.05 -4.75
CA ALA A 49 15.38 12.85 -4.23
C ALA A 49 14.04 12.51 -4.90
N VAL A 50 14.01 12.28 -6.24
CA VAL A 50 12.83 11.80 -6.96
C VAL A 50 12.42 10.43 -6.46
N PHE A 51 13.37 9.50 -6.32
CA PHE A 51 13.12 8.15 -5.83
C PHE A 51 12.53 8.17 -4.42
N THR A 52 13.19 8.85 -3.48
CA THR A 52 12.75 8.93 -2.08
C THR A 52 11.39 9.61 -1.96
N SER A 53 11.16 10.72 -2.69
CA SER A 53 9.87 11.40 -2.70
C SER A 53 8.77 10.52 -3.27
N THR A 54 9.05 9.76 -4.34
CA THR A 54 8.10 8.82 -4.94
C THR A 54 7.80 7.68 -3.99
N SER A 55 8.82 7.07 -3.38
CA SER A 55 8.67 6.00 -2.38
C SER A 55 7.86 6.48 -1.18
N ALA A 56 8.12 7.68 -0.66
CA ALA A 56 7.42 8.24 0.50
C ALA A 56 5.95 8.56 0.20
N ILE A 57 5.63 9.29 -0.87
CA ILE A 57 4.25 9.67 -1.20
C ILE A 57 3.42 8.48 -1.69
N CYS A 58 4.05 7.52 -2.37
CA CYS A 58 3.40 6.26 -2.75
C CYS A 58 3.36 5.25 -1.61
N VAL A 59 3.96 5.59 -0.45
CA VAL A 59 3.93 4.76 0.75
C VAL A 59 4.51 3.37 0.46
N THR A 60 5.74 3.35 -0.04
CA THR A 60 6.40 2.12 -0.50
C THR A 60 7.45 1.63 0.47
N GLY A 61 8.42 2.52 0.86
CA GLY A 61 9.48 2.14 1.79
C GLY A 61 10.76 1.61 1.17
N LEU A 62 10.87 1.52 -0.16
CA LEU A 62 12.15 1.28 -0.81
C LEU A 62 13.03 2.53 -0.66
N ILE A 63 14.26 2.36 -0.23
CA ILE A 63 15.21 3.43 0.08
C ILE A 63 16.49 3.28 -0.74
N VAL A 64 17.00 4.38 -1.28
CA VAL A 64 18.29 4.45 -1.99
C VAL A 64 19.40 5.05 -1.12
N GLN A 65 19.01 5.72 -0.04
CA GLN A 65 19.88 6.29 0.98
C GLN A 65 19.38 5.86 2.36
N ASP A 66 20.28 5.54 3.27
CA ASP A 66 19.91 5.14 4.61
C ASP A 66 19.22 6.29 5.36
N THR A 67 17.92 6.13 5.60
CA THR A 67 17.06 7.21 6.08
C THR A 67 17.54 7.83 7.39
N PRO A 68 17.89 7.06 8.45
CA PRO A 68 18.30 7.64 9.74
C PRO A 68 19.61 8.42 9.70
N VAL A 69 20.55 8.02 8.86
CA VAL A 69 21.91 8.59 8.84
C VAL A 69 22.04 9.69 7.79
N TYR A 70 21.42 9.49 6.64
CA TYR A 70 21.58 10.40 5.50
C TYR A 70 20.76 11.67 5.62
N PHE A 71 19.50 11.57 6.09
CA PHE A 71 18.62 12.73 6.19
C PHE A 71 18.74 13.42 7.55
N SER A 72 18.65 14.76 7.53
CA SER A 72 18.51 15.58 8.72
C SER A 72 17.10 15.46 9.31
N ARG A 73 16.88 16.07 10.48
CA ARG A 73 15.53 16.18 11.05
C ARG A 73 14.52 16.83 10.10
N PHE A 74 14.94 17.83 9.34
CA PHE A 74 14.10 18.45 8.32
C PHE A 74 13.76 17.44 7.20
N GLY A 75 14.74 16.68 6.72
CA GLY A 75 14.50 15.63 5.73
C GLY A 75 13.53 14.56 6.22
N HIS A 76 13.68 14.10 7.48
CA HIS A 76 12.73 13.17 8.11
C HIS A 76 11.31 13.73 8.18
N MET A 77 11.15 15.03 8.51
CA MET A 77 9.84 15.69 8.53
C MET A 77 9.21 15.76 7.13
N VAL A 78 10.01 16.05 6.09
CA VAL A 78 9.52 16.04 4.69
C VAL A 78 9.04 14.66 4.31
N ILE A 79 9.82 13.61 4.59
CA ILE A 79 9.45 12.22 4.32
C ILE A 79 8.16 11.85 5.07
N LEU A 80 8.05 12.19 6.36
CA LEU A 80 6.87 11.92 7.18
C LEU A 80 5.59 12.57 6.63
N ILE A 81 5.68 13.84 6.21
CA ILE A 81 4.55 14.56 5.62
C ILE A 81 4.12 13.91 4.30
N LEU A 82 5.07 13.50 3.46
CA LEU A 82 4.78 12.79 2.22
C LEU A 82 4.08 11.45 2.50
N ILE A 83 4.57 10.68 3.46
CA ILE A 83 3.96 9.42 3.92
C ILE A 83 2.51 9.66 4.35
N GLN A 84 2.27 10.64 5.21
CA GLN A 84 0.93 10.95 5.73
C GLN A 84 -0.05 11.33 4.62
N LEU A 85 0.37 12.21 3.70
CA LEU A 85 -0.45 12.62 2.55
C LEU A 85 -0.73 11.45 1.61
N GLY A 86 0.25 10.59 1.37
CA GLY A 86 0.13 9.40 0.54
C GLY A 86 -0.75 8.33 1.15
N GLY A 87 -0.59 8.04 2.44
CA GLY A 87 -1.35 7.03 3.18
C GLY A 87 -2.83 7.37 3.28
N LEU A 88 -3.16 8.60 3.63
CA LEU A 88 -4.55 9.09 3.65
C LEU A 88 -5.18 9.14 2.25
N GLY A 89 -4.37 9.12 1.21
CA GLY A 89 -4.77 9.36 -0.17
C GLY A 89 -4.94 10.85 -0.46
N ILE A 90 -4.33 11.29 -1.56
CA ILE A 90 -4.25 12.72 -1.92
C ILE A 90 -5.63 13.37 -2.02
N MET A 91 -6.64 12.65 -2.54
CA MET A 91 -8.00 13.19 -2.68
C MET A 91 -8.70 13.37 -1.33
N THR A 92 -8.48 12.44 -0.38
CA THR A 92 -9.03 12.53 0.97
C THR A 92 -8.38 13.68 1.73
N SER A 93 -7.04 13.80 1.65
CA SER A 93 -6.28 14.89 2.24
C SER A 93 -6.71 16.25 1.69
N TYR A 94 -6.84 16.37 0.37
CA TYR A 94 -7.34 17.59 -0.27
C TYR A 94 -8.77 17.94 0.18
N ALA A 95 -9.67 16.95 0.25
CA ALA A 95 -11.03 17.15 0.70
C ALA A 95 -11.07 17.65 2.15
N PHE A 96 -10.25 17.07 3.02
CA PHE A 96 -10.14 17.48 4.42
C PHE A 96 -9.70 18.94 4.55
N PHE A 97 -8.60 19.35 3.91
CA PHE A 97 -8.13 20.73 3.93
C PHE A 97 -9.15 21.69 3.35
N SER A 98 -9.83 21.31 2.24
CA SER A 98 -10.88 22.14 1.66
C SER A 98 -12.05 22.35 2.62
N ILE A 99 -12.48 21.30 3.31
CA ILE A 99 -13.55 21.34 4.33
C ILE A 99 -13.11 22.17 5.53
N ALA A 100 -11.88 21.99 6.02
CA ALA A 100 -11.34 22.72 7.17
C ALA A 100 -11.27 24.25 6.94
N ILE A 101 -10.96 24.67 5.70
CA ILE A 101 -10.93 26.08 5.29
C ILE A 101 -12.35 26.60 4.93
N GLY A 102 -13.37 25.76 5.01
CA GLY A 102 -14.76 26.15 4.69
C GLY A 102 -15.06 26.26 3.17
N LYS A 103 -14.18 25.77 2.31
CA LYS A 103 -14.42 25.78 0.85
C LYS A 103 -15.32 24.64 0.41
N ARG A 104 -16.18 24.89 -0.58
CA ARG A 104 -16.99 23.85 -1.22
C ARG A 104 -16.14 23.05 -2.20
N LEU A 105 -16.27 21.72 -2.14
CA LEU A 105 -15.60 20.82 -3.10
C LEU A 105 -16.18 21.01 -4.49
N LEU A 106 -15.33 21.10 -5.50
CA LEU A 106 -15.74 21.14 -6.91
C LEU A 106 -16.34 19.78 -7.31
N ILE A 107 -17.24 19.78 -8.30
CA ILE A 107 -17.91 18.56 -8.79
C ILE A 107 -16.89 17.52 -9.25
N SER A 108 -15.83 17.92 -9.95
CA SER A 108 -14.74 17.01 -10.36
C SER A 108 -14.04 16.33 -9.18
N GLN A 109 -13.86 17.06 -8.09
CA GLN A 109 -13.25 16.54 -6.85
C GLN A 109 -14.18 15.58 -6.13
N GLN A 110 -15.47 15.92 -6.06
CA GLN A 110 -16.48 15.02 -5.50
C GLN A 110 -16.57 13.70 -6.28
N VAL A 111 -16.47 13.73 -7.60
CA VAL A 111 -16.44 12.53 -8.45
C VAL A 111 -15.18 11.70 -8.19
N ALA A 112 -14.01 12.35 -8.05
CA ALA A 112 -12.76 11.65 -7.73
C ALA A 112 -12.79 10.98 -6.34
N ILE A 113 -13.28 11.70 -5.31
CA ILE A 113 -13.44 11.18 -3.95
C ILE A 113 -14.45 10.02 -3.92
N LYS A 114 -15.58 10.17 -4.61
CA LYS A 114 -16.56 9.09 -4.75
C LYS A 114 -15.95 7.83 -5.36
N GLY A 115 -15.15 7.99 -6.42
CA GLY A 115 -14.44 6.89 -7.06
C GLY A 115 -13.40 6.20 -6.15
N ALA A 116 -12.78 6.97 -5.26
CA ALA A 116 -11.77 6.45 -4.32
C ALA A 116 -12.40 5.78 -3.07
N LEU A 117 -13.51 6.34 -2.56
CA LEU A 117 -14.12 5.93 -1.28
C LEU A 117 -15.44 5.16 -1.43
N ASP A 118 -15.97 5.04 -2.66
CA ASP A 118 -17.26 4.40 -2.98
C ASP A 118 -18.44 4.91 -2.12
N THR A 119 -18.48 6.23 -1.87
CA THR A 119 -19.48 6.89 -1.00
C THR A 119 -20.44 7.77 -1.78
N GLY A 120 -21.64 8.00 -1.23
CA GLY A 120 -22.61 8.96 -1.78
C GLY A 120 -22.15 10.41 -1.63
N TYR A 121 -22.53 11.29 -2.57
CA TYR A 121 -22.14 12.71 -2.54
C TYR A 121 -22.52 13.42 -1.23
N ALA A 122 -23.70 13.11 -0.65
CA ALA A 122 -24.17 13.73 0.58
C ALA A 122 -23.34 13.35 1.82
N GLU A 123 -22.63 12.21 1.78
CA GLU A 123 -21.90 11.66 2.91
C GLU A 123 -20.39 11.94 2.87
N ILE A 124 -19.88 12.51 1.76
CA ILE A 124 -18.42 12.73 1.56
C ILE A 124 -17.79 13.46 2.75
N LYS A 125 -18.42 14.56 3.21
CA LYS A 125 -17.88 15.36 4.33
C LYS A 125 -17.74 14.52 5.61
N LYS A 126 -18.79 13.78 5.95
CA LYS A 126 -18.79 12.93 7.14
C LYS A 126 -17.74 11.82 7.03
N THR A 127 -17.69 11.15 5.88
CA THR A 127 -16.72 10.07 5.62
C THR A 127 -15.29 10.56 5.72
N VAL A 128 -14.96 11.70 5.09
CA VAL A 128 -13.61 12.30 5.16
C VAL A 128 -13.22 12.63 6.60
N LEU A 129 -14.13 13.25 7.38
CA LEU A 129 -13.86 13.56 8.79
C LEU A 129 -13.64 12.30 9.63
N VAL A 130 -14.47 11.26 9.43
CA VAL A 130 -14.32 9.98 10.14
C VAL A 130 -12.97 9.32 9.79
N ILE A 131 -12.58 9.32 8.51
CA ILE A 131 -11.28 8.79 8.07
C ILE A 131 -10.15 9.52 8.79
N MET A 132 -10.13 10.85 8.73
CA MET A 132 -9.07 11.65 9.33
C MET A 132 -8.98 11.46 10.84
N LEU A 133 -10.12 11.53 11.53
CA LEU A 133 -10.16 11.38 12.98
C LEU A 133 -9.73 9.98 13.42
N SER A 134 -10.21 8.93 12.75
CA SER A 134 -9.81 7.54 13.07
C SER A 134 -8.31 7.31 12.82
N THR A 135 -7.76 7.86 11.74
CA THR A 135 -6.31 7.79 11.44
C THR A 135 -5.50 8.42 12.57
N PHE A 136 -5.75 9.70 12.88
CA PHE A 136 -4.98 10.39 13.92
C PHE A 136 -5.13 9.75 15.31
N ILE A 137 -6.29 9.20 15.65
CA ILE A 137 -6.48 8.49 16.92
C ILE A 137 -5.65 7.21 16.96
N ILE A 138 -5.67 6.41 15.90
CA ILE A 138 -4.92 5.14 15.84
C ILE A 138 -3.42 5.42 15.86
N GLU A 139 -2.95 6.38 15.07
CA GLU A 139 -1.55 6.81 15.04
C GLU A 139 -1.09 7.36 16.40
N ALA A 140 -1.91 8.17 17.06
CA ALA A 140 -1.59 8.70 18.39
C ALA A 140 -1.50 7.58 19.44
N ILE A 141 -2.42 6.61 19.42
CA ILE A 141 -2.36 5.44 20.32
C ILE A 141 -1.07 4.66 20.09
N GLY A 142 -0.73 4.35 18.82
CA GLY A 142 0.50 3.66 18.47
C GLY A 142 1.74 4.42 18.94
N ALA A 143 1.78 5.74 18.70
CA ALA A 143 2.89 6.59 19.13
C ALA A 143 3.05 6.62 20.65
N VAL A 144 1.94 6.70 21.41
CA VAL A 144 1.97 6.66 22.87
C VAL A 144 2.48 5.33 23.40
N VAL A 145 2.00 4.20 22.84
CA VAL A 145 2.48 2.87 23.25
C VAL A 145 3.98 2.73 23.00
N LEU A 146 4.46 3.13 21.82
CA LEU A 146 5.89 3.09 21.49
C LEU A 146 6.70 4.06 22.36
N ALA A 147 6.20 5.27 22.63
CA ALA A 147 6.89 6.25 23.50
C ALA A 147 7.06 5.73 24.94
N ILE A 148 6.03 5.10 25.50
CA ILE A 148 6.09 4.51 26.84
C ILE A 148 7.10 3.33 26.83
N HIS A 149 7.10 2.51 25.80
CA HIS A 149 7.94 1.32 25.72
C HIS A 149 9.42 1.68 25.53
N TRP A 150 9.72 2.68 24.70
CA TRP A 150 11.08 3.14 24.44
C TRP A 150 11.57 4.19 25.45
N SER A 151 10.77 4.55 26.45
CA SER A 151 11.21 5.46 27.52
C SER A 151 12.39 4.84 28.28
N GLY A 152 13.53 5.57 28.27
CA GLY A 152 14.80 5.07 28.86
C GLY A 152 15.80 4.49 27.86
N GLU A 153 15.45 4.31 26.59
CA GLU A 153 16.41 4.03 25.51
C GLU A 153 17.04 5.35 25.00
N HIS A 154 18.18 5.28 24.29
CA HIS A 154 18.91 6.45 23.80
C HIS A 154 18.09 7.45 22.96
N PHE A 155 17.01 7.00 22.35
CA PHE A 155 16.06 7.81 21.56
C PHE A 155 14.67 7.91 22.22
N GLY A 156 14.49 7.33 23.41
CA GLY A 156 13.20 7.37 24.12
C GLY A 156 12.75 8.75 24.56
N ASP A 157 13.70 9.65 24.78
CA ASP A 157 13.41 11.06 25.09
C ASP A 157 13.01 11.88 23.87
N ASP A 158 13.27 11.39 22.64
CA ASP A 158 12.84 12.04 21.41
C ASP A 158 11.49 11.51 20.91
N ILE A 159 10.42 12.17 21.29
CA ILE A 159 9.03 11.85 20.94
C ILE A 159 8.79 11.72 19.41
N PHE A 160 9.70 12.18 18.58
CA PHE A 160 9.58 12.08 17.14
C PHE A 160 9.74 10.63 16.65
N TYR A 161 10.60 9.83 17.26
CA TYR A 161 10.80 8.43 16.88
C TYR A 161 9.49 7.63 16.97
N PRO A 162 8.78 7.60 18.11
CA PRO A 162 7.49 6.93 18.23
C PRO A 162 6.44 7.46 17.25
N ILE A 163 6.38 8.79 17.04
CA ILE A 163 5.44 9.42 16.11
C ILE A 163 5.74 8.99 14.67
N PHE A 164 7.01 9.09 14.25
CA PHE A 164 7.44 8.71 12.90
C PHE A 164 7.09 7.25 12.59
N HIS A 165 7.46 6.34 13.49
CA HIS A 165 7.24 4.93 13.30
C HIS A 165 5.75 4.55 13.36
N SER A 166 4.96 5.18 14.22
CA SER A 166 3.52 4.94 14.28
C SER A 166 2.82 5.36 12.98
N ILE A 167 3.13 6.56 12.46
CA ILE A 167 2.60 7.05 11.18
C ILE A 167 3.08 6.17 10.03
N SER A 168 4.38 5.86 9.96
CA SER A 168 4.95 5.01 8.93
C SER A 168 4.31 3.61 8.91
N ALA A 169 4.08 3.01 10.09
CA ALA A 169 3.44 1.71 10.21
C ALA A 169 1.95 1.74 9.83
N PHE A 170 1.17 2.70 10.32
CA PHE A 170 -0.25 2.81 9.97
C PHE A 170 -0.46 3.11 8.49
N CYS A 171 0.36 3.99 7.93
CA CYS A 171 0.33 4.28 6.51
C CYS A 171 0.87 3.13 5.64
N ASN A 172 1.46 2.08 6.21
CA ASN A 172 2.14 0.99 5.50
C ASN A 172 3.30 1.52 4.64
N ALA A 173 4.13 2.41 5.19
CA ALA A 173 5.14 3.12 4.40
C ALA A 173 6.54 2.48 4.43
N GLY A 174 6.85 1.66 5.44
CA GLY A 174 8.11 0.93 5.53
C GLY A 174 9.35 1.77 5.84
N PHE A 175 9.23 3.09 5.96
CA PHE A 175 10.35 3.94 6.38
C PHE A 175 10.60 3.79 7.88
N SER A 176 11.86 3.57 8.24
CA SER A 176 12.34 3.47 9.62
C SER A 176 13.42 4.53 9.89
N LEU A 177 13.50 4.99 11.14
CA LEU A 177 14.62 5.78 11.68
C LEU A 177 15.64 4.88 12.38
N PHE A 178 15.53 3.56 12.25
CA PHE A 178 16.54 2.59 12.66
C PHE A 178 17.26 2.07 11.41
N ASN A 179 18.58 1.91 11.48
CA ASN A 179 19.42 1.48 10.35
C ASN A 179 19.00 0.11 9.80
N ASP A 180 18.64 -0.81 10.70
CA ASP A 180 18.31 -2.20 10.38
C ASP A 180 16.80 -2.47 10.45
N SER A 181 15.95 -1.46 10.16
CA SER A 181 14.51 -1.57 10.30
C SER A 181 14.10 -1.98 11.73
N LEU A 182 13.49 -3.15 11.92
CA LEU A 182 13.09 -3.68 13.23
C LEU A 182 13.87 -4.96 13.63
N ILE A 183 15.01 -5.25 13.00
CA ILE A 183 15.79 -6.49 13.28
C ILE A 183 16.18 -6.56 14.76
N ASN A 184 16.63 -5.44 15.34
CA ASN A 184 17.01 -5.35 16.74
C ASN A 184 15.83 -5.54 17.72
N TYR A 185 14.59 -5.41 17.24
CA TYR A 185 13.35 -5.60 18.00
C TYR A 185 12.64 -6.92 17.65
N SER A 186 13.32 -7.87 16.99
CA SER A 186 12.72 -9.14 16.55
C SER A 186 12.07 -9.94 17.69
N GLY A 187 12.66 -9.94 18.90
CA GLY A 187 12.13 -10.59 20.11
C GLY A 187 11.20 -9.70 20.96
N ASP A 188 11.03 -8.42 20.59
CA ASP A 188 10.22 -7.48 21.37
C ASP A 188 8.73 -7.60 21.03
N VAL A 189 7.96 -8.14 21.97
CA VAL A 189 6.52 -8.40 21.77
C VAL A 189 5.73 -7.11 21.62
N VAL A 190 6.05 -6.06 22.38
CA VAL A 190 5.29 -4.80 22.37
C VAL A 190 5.48 -4.09 21.03
N VAL A 191 6.72 -3.98 20.56
CA VAL A 191 7.04 -3.39 19.25
C VAL A 191 6.37 -4.19 18.14
N ASN A 192 6.60 -5.52 18.09
CA ASN A 192 6.05 -6.36 17.03
C ASN A 192 4.52 -6.31 16.95
N ILE A 193 3.82 -6.40 18.09
CA ILE A 193 2.36 -6.36 18.11
C ILE A 193 1.86 -4.96 17.72
N THR A 194 2.48 -3.89 18.24
CA THR A 194 2.06 -2.52 17.93
C THR A 194 2.18 -2.22 16.44
N PHE A 195 3.33 -2.53 15.84
CA PHE A 195 3.53 -2.36 14.40
C PHE A 195 2.57 -3.25 13.60
N ALA A 196 2.44 -4.53 13.94
CA ALA A 196 1.52 -5.43 13.24
C ALA A 196 0.07 -4.93 13.29
N LEU A 197 -0.40 -4.44 14.43
CA LEU A 197 -1.75 -3.89 14.56
C LEU A 197 -1.93 -2.61 13.72
N LEU A 198 -0.96 -1.69 13.76
CA LEU A 198 -1.01 -0.47 12.94
C LEU A 198 -1.05 -0.81 11.45
N ILE A 199 -0.19 -1.72 10.97
CA ILE A 199 -0.13 -2.20 9.60
C ILE A 199 -1.46 -2.85 9.18
N ILE A 200 -2.00 -3.75 10.01
CA ILE A 200 -3.26 -4.43 9.71
C ILE A 200 -4.41 -3.41 9.62
N LEU A 201 -4.52 -2.49 10.59
CA LEU A 201 -5.59 -1.49 10.60
C LEU A 201 -5.51 -0.56 9.39
N GLY A 202 -4.31 -0.09 9.01
CA GLY A 202 -4.08 0.68 7.79
C GLY A 202 -4.45 -0.09 6.52
N GLY A 203 -4.04 -1.38 6.45
CA GLY A 203 -4.28 -2.27 5.32
C GLY A 203 -5.72 -2.77 5.16
N LEU A 204 -6.55 -2.77 6.23
CA LEU A 204 -7.97 -3.14 6.15
C LEU A 204 -8.81 -2.15 5.35
N GLY A 205 -8.42 -0.88 5.35
CA GLY A 205 -9.09 0.19 4.61
C GLY A 205 -10.23 0.88 5.38
N PHE A 206 -10.39 2.15 5.06
CA PHE A 206 -11.30 3.05 5.78
C PHE A 206 -12.78 2.65 5.69
N ILE A 207 -13.20 2.01 4.57
CA ILE A 207 -14.56 1.49 4.39
C ILE A 207 -14.84 0.38 5.41
N VAL A 208 -13.87 -0.53 5.59
CA VAL A 208 -13.96 -1.65 6.54
C VAL A 208 -13.96 -1.11 7.97
N LEU A 209 -13.02 -0.20 8.31
CA LEU A 209 -12.94 0.42 9.63
C LEU A 209 -14.24 1.16 9.99
N SER A 210 -14.84 1.91 9.05
CA SER A 210 -16.11 2.60 9.24
C SER A 210 -17.26 1.62 9.48
N ASN A 211 -17.30 0.48 8.76
CA ASN A 211 -18.32 -0.55 8.96
C ASN A 211 -18.16 -1.27 10.31
N LEU A 212 -16.92 -1.59 10.71
CA LEU A 212 -16.59 -2.17 12.02
C LEU A 212 -17.00 -1.23 13.15
N TYR A 213 -16.65 0.05 13.06
CA TYR A 213 -17.05 1.06 14.03
C TYR A 213 -18.58 1.12 14.15
N GLY A 214 -19.31 1.11 13.02
CA GLY A 214 -20.77 1.11 13.01
C GLY A 214 -21.40 -0.12 13.67
N VAL A 215 -20.77 -1.30 13.53
CA VAL A 215 -21.20 -2.55 14.18
C VAL A 215 -20.86 -2.51 15.68
N PHE A 216 -19.67 -2.04 16.05
CA PHE A 216 -19.23 -1.92 17.45
C PHE A 216 -20.09 -0.91 18.23
N ALA A 217 -20.35 0.27 17.68
CA ALA A 217 -21.23 1.28 18.27
C ALA A 217 -22.66 0.74 18.50
N PHE A 218 -23.10 -0.19 17.63
CA PHE A 218 -24.37 -0.90 17.79
C PHE A 218 -24.36 -1.84 19.01
N PHE A 219 -23.29 -2.61 19.22
CA PHE A 219 -23.18 -3.48 20.41
C PHE A 219 -23.29 -2.68 21.71
N LEU A 220 -22.78 -1.44 21.74
CA LEU A 220 -22.88 -0.57 22.91
C LEU A 220 -24.27 0.07 23.08
N SER A 221 -24.97 0.40 21.98
CA SER A 221 -26.20 1.21 22.05
C SER A 221 -27.54 0.44 21.98
N ARG A 222 -27.49 -0.89 21.77
CA ARG A 222 -28.66 -1.80 21.64
C ARG A 222 -29.72 -1.45 20.57
N ASN A 223 -29.54 -0.41 19.77
CA ASN A 223 -30.66 0.24 19.07
C ASN A 223 -30.72 0.10 17.53
N SER A 224 -29.83 -0.65 16.86
CA SER A 224 -29.94 -0.92 15.42
C SER A 224 -29.26 -2.23 14.99
N LYS A 225 -29.90 -3.02 14.11
CA LYS A 225 -29.39 -4.28 13.55
C LYS A 225 -28.40 -3.99 12.41
N ARG A 226 -27.20 -3.43 12.69
CA ARG A 226 -26.18 -3.30 11.65
C ARG A 226 -25.40 -4.62 11.50
N LYS A 227 -25.37 -5.15 10.27
CA LYS A 227 -24.61 -6.35 9.91
C LYS A 227 -23.35 -5.94 9.13
N LEU A 228 -22.31 -6.78 9.19
CA LEU A 228 -21.15 -6.64 8.33
C LEU A 228 -21.59 -6.74 6.86
N ASN A 229 -21.16 -5.79 6.04
CA ASN A 229 -21.41 -5.83 4.61
C ASN A 229 -20.52 -6.91 3.93
N LEU A 230 -20.86 -7.30 2.70
CA LEU A 230 -20.15 -8.34 1.96
C LEU A 230 -18.67 -7.99 1.80
N HIS A 231 -18.35 -6.73 1.47
CA HIS A 231 -16.98 -6.26 1.30
C HIS A 231 -16.15 -6.47 2.58
N THR A 232 -16.68 -6.05 3.74
CA THR A 232 -16.01 -6.23 5.03
C THR A 232 -15.78 -7.70 5.39
N LYS A 233 -16.78 -8.57 5.13
CA LYS A 233 -16.63 -10.01 5.37
C LYS A 233 -15.49 -10.59 4.52
N ILE A 234 -15.47 -10.30 3.22
CA ILE A 234 -14.41 -10.78 2.31
C ILE A 234 -13.03 -10.28 2.77
N VAL A 235 -12.90 -8.99 3.08
CA VAL A 235 -11.62 -8.39 3.50
C VAL A 235 -11.11 -9.03 4.79
N LEU A 236 -11.95 -9.16 5.81
CA LEU A 236 -11.54 -9.76 7.10
C LEU A 236 -11.14 -11.23 6.93
N THR A 237 -11.94 -12.02 6.20
CA THR A 237 -11.65 -13.43 5.96
C THR A 237 -10.34 -13.61 5.19
N MET A 238 -10.16 -12.87 4.10
CA MET A 238 -8.93 -12.98 3.29
C MET A 238 -7.70 -12.46 4.04
N THR A 239 -7.84 -11.37 4.81
CA THR A 239 -6.75 -10.87 5.64
C THR A 239 -6.31 -11.91 6.67
N GLY A 240 -7.25 -12.52 7.39
CA GLY A 240 -6.95 -13.58 8.35
C GLY A 240 -6.28 -14.79 7.71
N ILE A 241 -6.83 -15.29 6.58
CA ILE A 241 -6.26 -16.44 5.86
C ILE A 241 -4.83 -16.15 5.41
N LEU A 242 -4.59 -14.98 4.79
CA LEU A 242 -3.27 -14.63 4.29
C LEU A 242 -2.25 -14.46 5.42
N ILE A 243 -2.63 -13.83 6.54
CA ILE A 243 -1.72 -13.69 7.69
C ILE A 243 -1.36 -15.04 8.30
N ILE A 244 -2.34 -15.91 8.52
CA ILE A 244 -2.11 -17.24 9.11
C ILE A 244 -1.27 -18.10 8.16
N LEU A 245 -1.65 -18.17 6.88
CA LEU A 245 -0.92 -18.94 5.88
C LEU A 245 0.52 -18.44 5.72
N GLY A 246 0.71 -17.12 5.63
CA GLY A 246 2.04 -16.53 5.49
C GLY A 246 2.93 -16.78 6.72
N ALA A 247 2.37 -16.70 7.94
CA ALA A 247 3.11 -17.01 9.17
C ALA A 247 3.56 -18.49 9.22
N ILE A 248 2.67 -19.40 8.81
CA ILE A 248 3.01 -20.83 8.74
C ILE A 248 4.10 -21.09 7.69
N LEU A 249 3.97 -20.51 6.49
CA LEU A 249 4.96 -20.68 5.42
C LEU A 249 6.32 -20.10 5.82
N PHE A 250 6.35 -18.92 6.46
CA PHE A 250 7.61 -18.34 6.96
C PHE A 250 8.26 -19.23 7.99
N TYR A 251 7.50 -19.66 8.98
CA TYR A 251 8.00 -20.57 10.01
C TYR A 251 8.61 -21.85 9.42
N VAL A 252 7.91 -22.49 8.49
CA VAL A 252 8.35 -23.75 7.86
C VAL A 252 9.62 -23.57 7.02
N PHE A 253 9.69 -22.48 6.22
CA PHE A 253 10.80 -22.29 5.28
C PHE A 253 12.05 -21.67 5.93
N GLU A 254 11.89 -20.95 7.05
CA GLU A 254 12.99 -20.23 7.72
C GLU A 254 13.39 -20.85 9.06
N HIS A 255 12.78 -21.97 9.47
CA HIS A 255 12.99 -22.60 10.77
C HIS A 255 14.47 -22.93 11.04
N GLU A 256 15.21 -23.38 10.02
CA GLU A 256 16.64 -23.75 10.07
C GLU A 256 17.54 -22.68 9.41
N ASN A 257 17.03 -21.47 9.14
CA ASN A 257 17.77 -20.37 8.54
C ASN A 257 17.67 -19.12 9.44
N THR A 258 16.93 -18.10 9.05
CA THR A 258 16.85 -16.82 9.78
C THR A 258 16.23 -16.96 11.18
N LEU A 259 15.46 -18.00 11.43
CA LEU A 259 14.84 -18.29 12.73
C LEU A 259 15.67 -19.22 13.62
N ASP A 260 16.74 -19.84 13.13
CA ASP A 260 17.43 -20.96 13.82
C ASP A 260 17.80 -20.63 15.27
N LEU A 261 18.45 -19.49 15.49
CA LEU A 261 18.95 -19.06 16.81
C LEU A 261 17.88 -18.46 17.74
N LEU A 262 16.65 -18.27 17.26
CA LEU A 262 15.59 -17.64 18.04
C LEU A 262 14.88 -18.64 18.96
N SER A 263 14.36 -18.15 20.09
CA SER A 263 13.48 -18.95 20.96
C SER A 263 12.18 -19.33 20.22
N PHE A 264 11.50 -20.40 20.65
CA PHE A 264 10.22 -20.80 20.02
C PHE A 264 9.20 -19.65 20.00
N LYS A 265 9.13 -18.89 21.10
CA LYS A 265 8.26 -17.71 21.20
C LYS A 265 8.61 -16.69 20.12
N ASP A 266 9.89 -16.34 19.98
CA ASP A 266 10.35 -15.33 19.04
C ASP A 266 10.18 -15.81 17.59
N LYS A 267 10.41 -17.08 17.29
CA LYS A 267 10.12 -17.71 15.99
C LYS A 267 8.68 -17.47 15.56
N VAL A 268 7.71 -17.64 16.47
CA VAL A 268 6.29 -17.43 16.18
C VAL A 268 5.98 -15.95 15.94
N PHE A 269 6.50 -15.04 16.77
CA PHE A 269 6.27 -13.59 16.60
C PHE A 269 6.91 -13.04 15.33
N VAL A 270 8.14 -13.42 15.02
CA VAL A 270 8.83 -13.03 13.78
C VAL A 270 8.08 -13.57 12.57
N SER A 271 7.66 -14.84 12.59
CA SER A 271 6.89 -15.43 11.47
C SER A 271 5.57 -14.71 11.25
N PHE A 272 4.86 -14.38 12.32
CA PHE A 272 3.63 -13.59 12.26
C PHE A 272 3.90 -12.19 11.69
N PHE A 273 4.93 -11.49 12.18
CA PHE A 273 5.29 -10.15 11.72
C PHE A 273 5.68 -10.15 10.25
N GLN A 274 6.52 -11.10 9.81
CA GLN A 274 6.93 -11.23 8.41
C GLN A 274 5.76 -11.53 7.49
N SER A 275 4.77 -12.27 7.94
CA SER A 275 3.52 -12.46 7.19
C SER A 275 2.71 -11.16 7.06
N VAL A 276 2.65 -10.36 8.11
CA VAL A 276 1.95 -9.06 8.09
C VAL A 276 2.66 -8.07 7.18
N THR A 277 3.98 -7.97 7.26
CA THR A 277 4.76 -6.98 6.52
C THR A 277 4.76 -7.20 5.01
N THR A 278 4.70 -8.46 4.52
CA THR A 278 4.58 -8.74 3.09
C THR A 278 3.34 -8.13 2.45
N ARG A 279 2.35 -7.72 3.24
CA ARG A 279 1.14 -7.06 2.78
C ARG A 279 1.28 -5.54 2.75
N THR A 280 2.35 -5.08 2.11
CA THR A 280 2.66 -3.68 1.79
C THR A 280 3.07 -2.82 2.99
N ALA A 281 3.83 -3.36 3.95
CA ALA A 281 4.28 -2.59 5.11
C ALA A 281 5.76 -2.21 5.08
N GLY A 282 6.63 -3.10 4.57
CA GLY A 282 8.04 -2.80 4.30
C GLY A 282 8.99 -2.87 5.49
N PHE A 283 8.48 -3.05 6.71
CA PHE A 283 9.34 -3.27 7.88
C PHE A 283 9.82 -4.72 7.93
N SER A 284 11.03 -4.94 8.41
CA SER A 284 11.55 -6.29 8.58
C SER A 284 12.17 -6.50 9.96
N THR A 285 11.92 -7.70 10.52
CA THR A 285 12.53 -8.18 11.77
C THR A 285 13.61 -9.23 11.51
N VAL A 286 13.92 -9.48 10.22
CA VAL A 286 15.00 -10.37 9.77
C VAL A 286 15.71 -9.71 8.57
N ASP A 287 16.93 -10.14 8.29
CA ASP A 287 17.62 -9.75 7.07
C ASP A 287 16.96 -10.40 5.85
N VAL A 288 16.34 -9.58 5.00
CA VAL A 288 15.65 -10.05 3.78
C VAL A 288 16.63 -10.61 2.75
N GLY A 289 17.89 -10.14 2.74
CA GLY A 289 18.92 -10.64 1.84
C GLY A 289 19.32 -12.09 2.09
N SER A 290 19.14 -12.57 3.33
CA SER A 290 19.53 -13.92 3.77
C SER A 290 18.41 -14.97 3.69
N LEU A 291 17.23 -14.63 3.18
CA LEU A 291 16.08 -15.53 3.09
C LEU A 291 16.32 -16.71 2.14
N THR A 292 15.68 -17.84 2.43
CA THR A 292 15.71 -19.01 1.56
C THR A 292 14.95 -18.80 0.25
N SER A 293 15.28 -19.56 -0.81
CA SER A 293 14.61 -19.44 -2.10
C SER A 293 13.09 -19.70 -2.05
N PRO A 294 12.57 -20.70 -1.27
CA PRO A 294 11.14 -20.84 -1.06
C PRO A 294 10.48 -19.62 -0.43
N THR A 295 11.15 -18.99 0.53
CA THR A 295 10.66 -17.75 1.19
C THR A 295 10.60 -16.59 0.18
N TYR A 296 11.61 -16.40 -0.65
CA TYR A 296 11.57 -15.42 -1.73
C TYR A 296 10.35 -15.63 -2.62
N LEU A 297 10.08 -16.87 -3.04
CA LEU A 297 8.97 -17.17 -3.93
C LEU A 297 7.62 -16.83 -3.29
N TYR A 298 7.38 -17.26 -2.05
CA TYR A 298 6.11 -16.97 -1.41
C TYR A 298 5.98 -15.48 -1.05
N PHE A 299 7.06 -14.78 -0.69
CA PHE A 299 7.04 -13.33 -0.49
C PHE A 299 6.60 -12.60 -1.77
N ILE A 300 7.16 -12.95 -2.93
CA ILE A 300 6.77 -12.41 -4.22
C ILE A 300 5.26 -12.57 -4.45
N LEU A 301 4.70 -13.76 -4.16
CA LEU A 301 3.27 -14.01 -4.32
C LEU A 301 2.42 -13.17 -3.34
N PHE A 302 2.86 -13.02 -2.09
CA PHE A 302 2.13 -12.25 -1.08
C PHE A 302 2.25 -10.75 -1.30
N MET A 303 3.42 -10.25 -1.73
CA MET A 303 3.63 -8.85 -2.11
C MET A 303 2.75 -8.42 -3.29
N PHE A 304 2.44 -9.35 -4.21
CA PHE A 304 1.49 -9.11 -5.28
C PHE A 304 0.06 -8.86 -4.76
N ILE A 305 -0.30 -9.48 -3.61
CA ILE A 305 -1.60 -9.35 -2.97
C ILE A 305 -1.51 -8.27 -1.89
N GLY A 306 -1.78 -7.03 -2.25
CA GLY A 306 -1.76 -5.91 -1.31
C GLY A 306 -2.94 -5.88 -0.33
N GLY A 307 -3.18 -4.71 0.26
CA GLY A 307 -4.30 -4.50 1.18
C GLY A 307 -5.66 -4.38 0.51
N SER A 308 -6.68 -3.97 1.26
CA SER A 308 -8.05 -3.86 0.76
C SER A 308 -8.27 -2.58 -0.06
N SER A 309 -9.39 -2.53 -0.78
CA SER A 309 -9.80 -1.32 -1.47
C SER A 309 -10.07 -0.18 -0.48
N GLY A 310 -9.55 1.02 -0.78
CA GLY A 310 -9.67 2.17 0.13
C GLY A 310 -8.78 2.08 1.38
N SER A 311 -7.67 1.33 1.31
CA SER A 311 -6.63 1.26 2.34
C SER A 311 -5.41 2.11 1.98
N THR A 312 -4.47 2.20 2.91
CA THR A 312 -3.16 2.80 2.70
C THR A 312 -2.26 1.98 1.76
N ALA A 313 -2.51 0.69 1.62
CA ALA A 313 -1.73 -0.29 0.86
C ALA A 313 -1.89 -0.18 -0.66
N GLY A 314 -0.86 -0.54 -1.43
CA GLY A 314 -0.86 -0.61 -2.90
C GLY A 314 -1.16 -2.01 -3.46
N GLY A 315 -0.59 -2.35 -4.60
CA GLY A 315 -0.72 -3.66 -5.24
C GLY A 315 -2.12 -4.06 -5.68
N ILE A 316 -2.30 -5.35 -6.04
CA ILE A 316 -3.62 -5.91 -6.32
C ILE A 316 -4.40 -6.05 -5.01
N LYS A 317 -5.62 -5.52 -4.99
CA LYS A 317 -6.43 -5.50 -3.78
C LYS A 317 -6.88 -6.91 -3.37
N THR A 318 -6.91 -7.18 -2.05
CA THR A 318 -7.39 -8.47 -1.50
C THR A 318 -8.72 -8.92 -2.06
N VAL A 319 -9.66 -7.98 -2.29
CA VAL A 319 -10.96 -8.29 -2.90
C VAL A 319 -10.82 -8.72 -4.36
N THR A 320 -9.89 -8.11 -5.13
CA THR A 320 -9.61 -8.52 -6.51
C THR A 320 -9.09 -9.95 -6.56
N PHE A 321 -8.11 -10.27 -5.70
CA PHE A 321 -7.57 -11.61 -5.56
C PHE A 321 -8.65 -12.62 -5.15
N PHE A 322 -9.48 -12.29 -4.16
CA PHE A 322 -10.62 -13.12 -3.75
C PHE A 322 -11.56 -13.41 -4.92
N VAL A 323 -11.90 -12.40 -5.72
CA VAL A 323 -12.80 -12.58 -6.89
C VAL A 323 -12.18 -13.56 -7.90
N ILE A 324 -10.87 -13.49 -8.16
CA ILE A 324 -10.18 -14.45 -9.05
C ILE A 324 -10.28 -15.87 -8.49
N LEU A 325 -10.00 -16.07 -7.20
CA LEU A 325 -10.15 -17.39 -6.57
C LEU A 325 -11.59 -17.89 -6.64
N ALA A 326 -12.58 -17.02 -6.44
CA ALA A 326 -13.99 -17.36 -6.51
C ALA A 326 -14.41 -17.74 -7.94
N VAL A 327 -13.83 -17.13 -8.99
CA VAL A 327 -14.03 -17.55 -10.39
C VAL A 327 -13.51 -18.96 -10.62
N VAL A 328 -12.29 -19.25 -10.17
CA VAL A 328 -11.68 -20.58 -10.28
C VAL A 328 -12.52 -21.62 -9.53
N TYR A 329 -12.90 -21.33 -8.30
CA TYR A 329 -13.74 -22.23 -7.48
C TYR A 329 -15.10 -22.52 -8.14
N LYS A 330 -15.73 -21.48 -8.71
CA LYS A 330 -16.99 -21.60 -9.46
C LYS A 330 -16.84 -22.59 -10.62
N MET A 331 -15.76 -22.49 -11.41
CA MET A 331 -15.50 -23.40 -12.53
C MET A 331 -15.44 -24.86 -12.07
N PHE A 332 -14.70 -25.13 -10.97
CA PHE A 332 -14.63 -26.52 -10.43
C PHE A 332 -15.97 -27.03 -9.91
N ARG A 333 -16.90 -26.17 -9.51
CA ARG A 333 -18.22 -26.53 -9.00
C ARG A 333 -19.30 -26.56 -10.07
N GLY A 334 -19.02 -26.16 -11.31
CA GLY A 334 -20.02 -26.12 -12.41
C GLY A 334 -21.18 -25.15 -12.17
N LYS A 335 -20.98 -24.11 -11.30
CA LYS A 335 -22.01 -23.12 -11.01
C LYS A 335 -22.06 -22.02 -12.08
N GLU A 336 -23.26 -21.48 -12.37
CA GLU A 336 -23.41 -20.36 -13.31
C GLU A 336 -23.03 -19.03 -12.71
N ASP A 337 -23.33 -18.79 -11.43
CA ASP A 337 -23.06 -17.54 -10.73
C ASP A 337 -22.03 -17.70 -9.60
N ILE A 338 -21.34 -16.62 -9.26
CA ILE A 338 -20.40 -16.56 -8.14
C ILE A 338 -21.18 -16.12 -6.90
N GLU A 339 -21.51 -17.08 -6.05
CA GLU A 339 -22.22 -16.85 -4.80
C GLU A 339 -21.26 -16.89 -3.61
N VAL A 340 -21.25 -15.84 -2.79
CA VAL A 340 -20.40 -15.71 -1.60
C VAL A 340 -21.19 -15.04 -0.47
N PHE A 341 -21.22 -15.65 0.71
CA PHE A 341 -21.95 -15.14 1.87
C PHE A 341 -23.42 -14.79 1.54
N GLU A 342 -24.09 -15.66 0.79
CA GLU A 342 -25.50 -15.49 0.34
C GLU A 342 -25.72 -14.25 -0.56
N ARG A 343 -24.69 -13.84 -1.30
CA ARG A 343 -24.74 -12.73 -2.26
C ARG A 343 -24.05 -13.11 -3.57
N THR A 344 -24.59 -12.65 -4.67
CA THR A 344 -24.02 -12.87 -6.01
C THR A 344 -23.09 -11.73 -6.41
N ILE A 345 -21.92 -12.05 -6.96
CA ILE A 345 -20.96 -11.07 -7.48
C ILE A 345 -21.30 -10.74 -8.94
N ASN A 346 -21.42 -9.45 -9.24
CA ASN A 346 -21.77 -8.96 -10.59
C ASN A 346 -20.66 -9.31 -11.60
N ARG A 347 -21.05 -9.74 -12.81
CA ARG A 347 -20.16 -10.07 -13.93
C ARG A 347 -19.20 -8.93 -14.29
N ARG A 348 -19.63 -7.66 -14.21
CA ARG A 348 -18.75 -6.49 -14.43
C ARG A 348 -17.60 -6.42 -13.41
N THR A 349 -17.86 -6.77 -12.16
CA THR A 349 -16.83 -6.85 -11.11
C THR A 349 -15.81 -7.93 -11.41
N VAL A 350 -16.26 -9.08 -11.89
CA VAL A 350 -15.39 -10.20 -12.32
C VAL A 350 -14.49 -9.80 -13.48
N GLN A 351 -15.07 -9.22 -14.54
CA GLN A 351 -14.30 -8.74 -15.70
C GLN A 351 -13.26 -7.70 -15.30
N LYS A 352 -13.64 -6.77 -14.42
CA LYS A 352 -12.72 -5.78 -13.88
C LYS A 352 -11.57 -6.41 -13.10
N ALA A 353 -11.85 -7.41 -12.25
CA ALA A 353 -10.82 -8.11 -11.48
C ALA A 353 -9.83 -8.84 -12.40
N ILE A 354 -10.33 -9.57 -13.41
CA ILE A 354 -9.49 -10.25 -14.40
C ILE A 354 -8.62 -9.25 -15.17
N SER A 355 -9.20 -8.15 -15.67
CA SER A 355 -8.46 -7.11 -16.40
C SER A 355 -7.36 -6.49 -15.56
N ILE A 356 -7.64 -6.15 -14.29
CA ILE A 356 -6.63 -5.61 -13.37
C ILE A 356 -5.48 -6.60 -13.21
N THR A 357 -5.76 -7.88 -12.99
CA THR A 357 -4.74 -8.90 -12.78
C THR A 357 -3.86 -9.10 -14.02
N ILE A 358 -4.45 -9.18 -15.20
CA ILE A 358 -3.71 -9.33 -16.46
C ILE A 358 -2.80 -8.11 -16.71
N ILE A 359 -3.34 -6.90 -16.59
CA ILE A 359 -2.55 -5.66 -16.78
C ILE A 359 -1.40 -5.58 -15.75
N SER A 360 -1.65 -6.00 -14.51
CA SER A 360 -0.61 -6.03 -13.47
C SER A 360 0.52 -6.98 -13.81
N ILE A 361 0.21 -8.21 -14.22
CA ILE A 361 1.20 -9.21 -14.62
C ILE A 361 2.01 -8.71 -15.84
N LEU A 362 1.35 -8.16 -16.85
CA LEU A 362 2.03 -7.59 -18.01
C LEU A 362 2.97 -6.44 -17.64
N THR A 363 2.52 -5.54 -16.74
CA THR A 363 3.36 -4.43 -16.24
C THR A 363 4.58 -4.95 -15.49
N ILE A 364 4.41 -5.88 -14.55
CA ILE A 364 5.49 -6.50 -13.79
C ILE A 364 6.48 -7.18 -14.74
N THR A 365 5.99 -7.98 -15.69
CA THR A 365 6.85 -8.68 -16.67
C THR A 365 7.65 -7.69 -17.50
N LEU A 366 7.03 -6.61 -17.98
CA LEU A 366 7.72 -5.57 -18.75
C LEU A 366 8.87 -4.92 -17.94
N PHE A 367 8.58 -4.48 -16.71
CA PHE A 367 9.58 -3.84 -15.87
C PHE A 367 10.66 -4.82 -15.40
N CYS A 368 10.33 -6.09 -15.18
CA CYS A 368 11.31 -7.14 -14.91
C CYS A 368 12.28 -7.31 -16.09
N MET A 369 11.79 -7.36 -17.33
CA MET A 369 12.64 -7.44 -18.54
C MET A 369 13.54 -6.20 -18.69
N LEU A 370 13.00 -4.99 -18.45
CA LEU A 370 13.77 -3.76 -18.53
C LEU A 370 14.90 -3.73 -17.49
N LEU A 371 14.61 -4.12 -16.24
CA LEU A 371 15.62 -4.15 -15.19
C LEU A 371 16.65 -5.26 -15.39
N LEU A 372 16.25 -6.43 -15.90
CA LEU A 372 17.21 -7.48 -16.29
C LEU A 372 18.18 -7.05 -17.39
N TYR A 373 17.76 -6.11 -18.24
CA TYR A 373 18.61 -5.56 -19.29
C TYR A 373 19.55 -4.45 -18.77
N THR A 374 19.09 -3.67 -17.79
CA THR A 374 19.85 -2.50 -17.28
C THR A 374 20.75 -2.82 -16.08
N GLU A 375 20.38 -3.83 -15.28
CA GLU A 375 21.07 -4.18 -14.05
C GLU A 375 21.77 -5.54 -14.19
N ASN A 376 23.03 -5.61 -13.80
CA ASN A 376 23.82 -6.85 -13.83
C ASN A 376 23.70 -7.61 -12.50
N VAL A 377 22.49 -8.07 -12.16
CA VAL A 377 22.17 -8.70 -10.88
C VAL A 377 21.36 -9.99 -11.10
N PRO A 378 21.51 -11.02 -10.24
CA PRO A 378 20.76 -12.27 -10.37
C PRO A 378 19.24 -12.06 -10.41
N PHE A 379 18.56 -12.81 -11.28
CA PHE A 379 17.12 -12.74 -11.55
C PHE A 379 16.25 -12.71 -10.27
N LYS A 380 16.63 -13.52 -9.26
CA LYS A 380 15.84 -13.63 -8.01
C LYS A 380 15.70 -12.29 -7.26
N PHE A 381 16.74 -11.45 -7.28
CA PHE A 381 16.72 -10.15 -6.61
C PHE A 381 15.93 -9.13 -7.41
N ILE A 382 16.07 -9.14 -8.74
CA ILE A 382 15.33 -8.23 -9.62
C ILE A 382 13.83 -8.49 -9.54
N ILE A 383 13.39 -9.76 -9.63
CA ILE A 383 11.97 -10.07 -9.56
C ILE A 383 11.38 -9.68 -8.18
N PHE A 384 12.14 -9.86 -7.10
CA PHE A 384 11.73 -9.46 -5.76
C PHE A 384 11.50 -7.95 -5.65
N GLU A 385 12.49 -7.13 -6.10
CA GLU A 385 12.38 -5.67 -6.11
C GLU A 385 11.23 -5.17 -6.99
N VAL A 386 11.02 -5.78 -8.15
CA VAL A 386 9.92 -5.44 -9.06
C VAL A 386 8.56 -5.68 -8.40
N PHE A 387 8.38 -6.83 -7.73
CA PHE A 387 7.14 -7.11 -7.02
C PHE A 387 6.96 -6.22 -5.79
N SER A 388 8.03 -5.94 -5.06
CA SER A 388 8.03 -5.01 -3.94
C SER A 388 7.65 -3.59 -4.40
N ALA A 389 8.25 -3.10 -5.48
CA ALA A 389 7.95 -1.79 -6.05
C ALA A 389 6.51 -1.69 -6.57
N PHE A 390 6.05 -2.67 -7.37
CA PHE A 390 4.69 -2.70 -7.89
C PHE A 390 3.66 -2.86 -6.77
N GLY A 391 3.92 -3.72 -5.80
CA GLY A 391 3.09 -3.92 -4.62
C GLY A 391 3.09 -2.71 -3.69
N THR A 392 4.03 -1.77 -3.86
CA THR A 392 4.37 -0.72 -2.87
C THR A 392 4.58 -1.32 -1.48
N VAL A 393 5.45 -2.35 -1.40
CA VAL A 393 5.67 -3.13 -0.19
C VAL A 393 6.81 -2.56 0.64
N GLY A 394 7.94 -2.26 0.00
CA GLY A 394 9.12 -1.67 0.67
C GLY A 394 10.16 -2.68 1.16
N LEU A 395 9.87 -3.96 1.12
CA LEU A 395 10.89 -4.98 1.39
C LEU A 395 11.90 -4.99 0.23
N SER A 396 13.19 -4.98 0.57
CA SER A 396 14.29 -5.05 -0.38
C SER A 396 15.22 -6.19 -0.01
N SER A 397 15.76 -6.85 -1.03
CA SER A 397 16.85 -7.81 -0.89
C SER A 397 18.23 -7.17 -0.70
N GLY A 398 18.29 -5.84 -0.53
CA GLY A 398 19.52 -5.05 -0.52
C GLY A 398 19.88 -4.44 -1.87
N LEU A 399 19.14 -4.76 -2.94
CA LEU A 399 19.43 -4.29 -4.29
C LEU A 399 19.11 -2.80 -4.50
N THR A 400 18.09 -2.24 -3.84
CA THR A 400 17.61 -0.87 -4.13
C THR A 400 18.69 0.21 -4.05
N PRO A 401 19.58 0.26 -3.04
CA PRO A 401 20.67 1.24 -3.00
C PRO A 401 21.68 1.09 -4.13
N GLU A 402 21.89 -0.13 -4.64
CA GLU A 402 22.89 -0.48 -5.65
C GLU A 402 22.40 -0.25 -7.09
N LEU A 403 21.11 0.08 -7.28
CA LEU A 403 20.52 0.31 -8.61
C LEU A 403 21.24 1.43 -9.37
N THR A 404 21.42 1.21 -10.67
CA THR A 404 21.87 2.27 -11.58
C THR A 404 20.85 3.43 -11.62
N THR A 405 21.26 4.56 -12.16
CA THR A 405 20.35 5.71 -12.38
C THR A 405 19.11 5.31 -13.18
N ILE A 406 19.28 4.45 -14.20
CA ILE A 406 18.16 3.94 -15.02
C ILE A 406 17.27 3.03 -14.18
N GLY A 407 17.85 2.12 -13.41
CA GLY A 407 17.10 1.25 -12.49
C GLY A 407 16.27 2.03 -11.46
N LYS A 408 16.85 3.07 -10.84
CA LYS A 408 16.14 3.95 -9.92
C LYS A 408 14.94 4.64 -10.58
N ILE A 409 15.09 5.12 -11.82
CA ILE A 409 13.98 5.72 -12.58
C ILE A 409 12.89 4.69 -12.88
N LEU A 410 13.26 3.50 -13.36
CA LEU A 410 12.31 2.42 -13.67
C LEU A 410 11.52 1.99 -12.44
N ILE A 411 12.19 1.78 -11.31
CA ILE A 411 11.53 1.43 -10.04
C ILE A 411 10.62 2.56 -9.57
N SER A 412 11.03 3.84 -9.66
CA SER A 412 10.18 4.99 -9.30
C SER A 412 8.90 5.03 -10.14
N ILE A 413 8.98 4.78 -11.45
CA ILE A 413 7.82 4.70 -12.33
C ILE A 413 6.92 3.52 -11.93
N LEU A 414 7.51 2.37 -11.63
CA LEU A 414 6.77 1.17 -11.22
C LEU A 414 6.03 1.36 -9.91
N ILE A 415 6.67 1.97 -8.90
CA ILE A 415 6.05 2.39 -7.63
C ILE A 415 4.83 3.28 -7.89
N PHE A 416 4.98 4.30 -8.74
CA PHE A 416 3.90 5.21 -9.10
C PHE A 416 2.72 4.48 -9.76
N ILE A 417 3.00 3.55 -10.70
CA ILE A 417 1.99 2.72 -11.36
C ILE A 417 1.27 1.83 -10.33
N GLY A 418 2.02 1.18 -9.46
CA GLY A 418 1.49 0.31 -8.40
C GLY A 418 0.56 1.06 -7.44
N ARG A 419 0.94 2.30 -7.08
CA ARG A 419 0.15 3.14 -6.17
C ARG A 419 -1.17 3.62 -6.77
N ILE A 420 -1.15 4.15 -7.99
CA ILE A 420 -2.35 4.65 -8.67
C ILE A 420 -3.26 3.49 -9.05
N GLY A 421 -2.69 2.35 -9.32
CA GLY A 421 -3.36 1.13 -9.76
C GLY A 421 -3.43 0.99 -11.29
N PRO A 422 -3.19 -0.21 -11.79
CA PRO A 422 -3.08 -0.49 -13.22
C PRO A 422 -4.35 -0.17 -14.02
N LEU A 423 -5.53 -0.28 -13.38
CA LEU A 423 -6.79 0.09 -14.02
C LEU A 423 -6.90 1.59 -14.30
N VAL A 424 -6.44 2.43 -13.37
CA VAL A 424 -6.47 3.89 -13.55
C VAL A 424 -5.54 4.29 -14.69
N LEU A 425 -4.36 3.66 -14.77
CA LEU A 425 -3.43 3.84 -15.88
C LEU A 425 -4.09 3.45 -17.21
N ALA A 426 -4.74 2.29 -17.27
CA ALA A 426 -5.46 1.83 -18.46
C ALA A 426 -6.59 2.80 -18.88
N LEU A 427 -7.30 3.39 -17.91
CA LEU A 427 -8.35 4.41 -18.19
C LEU A 427 -7.77 5.76 -18.64
N ILE A 428 -6.57 6.12 -18.22
CA ILE A 428 -5.87 7.32 -18.68
C ILE A 428 -5.42 7.16 -20.14
N LEU A 429 -4.82 6.01 -20.47
CA LEU A 429 -4.31 5.68 -21.80
C LEU A 429 -5.43 5.28 -22.77
N GLY A 430 -6.50 4.67 -22.27
CA GLY A 430 -7.65 4.22 -23.06
C GLY A 430 -8.50 5.41 -23.55
N ARG A 431 -8.95 5.34 -24.79
CA ARG A 431 -10.00 6.22 -25.30
C ARG A 431 -11.36 5.75 -24.80
N GLU A 432 -12.23 6.67 -24.38
CA GLU A 432 -13.65 6.37 -24.18
C GLU A 432 -14.25 5.95 -25.53
N ILE A 433 -14.47 4.66 -25.69
CA ILE A 433 -15.25 4.16 -26.83
C ILE A 433 -16.71 4.34 -26.42
N ALA A 434 -17.43 5.23 -27.14
CA ALA A 434 -18.88 5.36 -26.95
C ALA A 434 -19.53 3.96 -27.06
N GLU A 435 -20.44 3.65 -26.14
CA GLU A 435 -21.16 2.37 -26.17
C GLU A 435 -21.81 2.22 -27.55
N ARG A 436 -21.33 1.26 -28.34
CA ARG A 436 -21.96 0.93 -29.62
C ARG A 436 -23.32 0.31 -29.32
N LYS A 437 -24.36 0.88 -29.89
CA LYS A 437 -25.74 0.35 -29.80
C LYS A 437 -25.92 -0.94 -30.59
N ILE A 438 -24.94 -1.34 -31.39
CA ILE A 438 -25.00 -2.51 -32.27
C ILE A 438 -24.13 -3.61 -31.64
N ARG A 439 -24.69 -4.80 -31.41
CA ARG A 439 -23.96 -6.01 -31.08
C ARG A 439 -23.74 -6.81 -32.36
N PHE A 440 -22.49 -7.28 -32.56
CA PHE A 440 -22.20 -8.23 -33.62
C PHE A 440 -22.73 -9.62 -33.23
N PRO A 441 -23.05 -10.50 -34.20
CA PRO A 441 -23.41 -11.91 -33.94
C PRO A 441 -22.31 -12.60 -33.11
N GLU A 442 -22.73 -13.45 -32.19
CA GLU A 442 -21.80 -14.26 -31.38
C GLU A 442 -21.40 -15.51 -32.16
N GLU A 443 -20.09 -15.77 -32.26
CA GLU A 443 -19.52 -16.94 -32.85
C GLU A 443 -18.77 -17.77 -31.78
N ARG A 444 -18.90 -19.09 -31.84
CA ARG A 444 -18.23 -19.97 -30.87
C ARG A 444 -16.77 -20.13 -31.25
N ILE A 445 -15.88 -19.83 -30.32
CA ILE A 445 -14.46 -20.14 -30.40
C ILE A 445 -14.10 -21.21 -29.38
N VAL A 446 -13.24 -22.13 -29.77
CA VAL A 446 -12.76 -23.18 -28.88
C VAL A 446 -11.67 -22.59 -27.99
N VAL A 447 -11.91 -22.61 -26.69
CA VAL A 447 -10.92 -22.27 -25.66
C VAL A 447 -10.55 -23.57 -24.98
N GLY A 448 -9.25 -23.93 -24.95
CA GLY A 448 -8.70 -25.19 -24.49
C GLY A 448 -9.13 -25.66 -23.10
#